data_5da2c228793a71da0626ee38f18e7ce0
#
_entry.id   5da2c228793a71da0626ee38f18e7ce0
#
_cell.length_a   1.000
_cell.length_b   1.000
_cell.length_c   1.000
_cell.angle_alpha   90.00
_cell.angle_beta   90.00
_cell.angle_gamma   90.00
#
_symmetry.space_group_name_H-M   'P 1'
#
loop_
_entity.id
_entity.type
_entity.pdbx_description
1 polymer ?
#
loop_
_entity_poly.entity_id
_entity_poly.type
_entity_poly.pdbx_seq_one_letter_code
_entity_poly.pdbx_strand_id
1 'polypeptide(L)'
;NKRFDNIKIEKKVVNEDPPLPFNLVKLQSYCSSHFGYNPADVMDITQSLRETHKAITYNRSDCQYLSEEHFKEAPKTLAQVVQNIKFKPSELDPTIHSKCFNDKNITAHFAIIPTNNKVDLNKLTEREKNVYLAVCKYYMAQFLPKAVKEKTKMTIELGGEYTLVAYSTVVLKKG
;
A
#
# COMPACT_ATOMS: atom_id res chain seq x y z
N ASN A 1 -21.91 -35.26 25.66
CA ASN A 1 -21.37 -35.19 24.29
C ASN A 1 -22.24 -34.25 23.48
N LYS A 2 -21.80 -32.98 23.30
CA LYS A 2 -22.45 -32.06 22.35
C LYS A 2 -22.07 -32.53 20.93
N ARG A 3 -23.04 -32.93 20.15
CA ARG A 3 -22.89 -33.37 18.77
C ARG A 3 -22.85 -32.12 17.89
N PHE A 4 -21.93 -32.06 16.93
CA PHE A 4 -21.97 -31.09 15.85
C PHE A 4 -23.11 -31.46 14.90
N ASP A 5 -24.08 -30.59 14.75
CA ASP A 5 -25.30 -30.93 14.01
C ASP A 5 -25.15 -30.57 12.53
N ASN A 6 -24.41 -29.52 12.23
CA ASN A 6 -24.19 -29.10 10.85
C ASN A 6 -22.88 -28.31 10.70
N ILE A 7 -22.11 -28.61 9.65
CA ILE A 7 -20.90 -27.87 9.27
C ILE A 7 -21.08 -27.39 7.84
N LYS A 8 -21.10 -26.08 7.65
CA LYS A 8 -21.16 -25.46 6.34
C LYS A 8 -19.83 -24.76 6.03
N ILE A 9 -19.23 -25.05 4.87
CA ILE A 9 -18.01 -24.43 4.38
C ILE A 9 -18.32 -23.70 3.08
N GLU A 10 -18.06 -22.40 3.06
CA GLU A 10 -18.23 -21.53 1.90
C GLU A 10 -16.86 -20.98 1.49
N LYS A 11 -16.46 -21.21 0.24
CA LYS A 11 -15.20 -20.72 -0.32
C LYS A 11 -15.48 -19.71 -1.43
N LYS A 12 -14.74 -18.61 -1.43
CA LYS A 12 -14.82 -17.58 -2.46
C LYS A 12 -13.44 -17.09 -2.85
N VAL A 13 -13.13 -17.12 -4.13
CA VAL A 13 -11.93 -16.48 -4.69
C VAL A 13 -12.25 -15.01 -4.96
N VAL A 14 -11.41 -14.12 -4.49
CA VAL A 14 -11.54 -12.66 -4.65
C VAL A 14 -10.24 -12.05 -5.14
N ASN A 15 -10.36 -11.05 -6.00
CA ASN A 15 -9.25 -10.19 -6.37
C ASN A 15 -9.23 -9.01 -5.39
N GLU A 16 -8.06 -8.70 -4.86
CA GLU A 16 -7.86 -7.60 -3.92
C GLU A 16 -6.96 -6.54 -4.54
N ASP A 17 -7.46 -5.31 -4.57
CA ASP A 17 -6.69 -4.16 -5.02
C ASP A 17 -5.51 -3.89 -4.09
N PRO A 18 -4.41 -3.30 -4.59
CA PRO A 18 -3.34 -2.81 -3.74
C PRO A 18 -3.87 -1.77 -2.75
N PRO A 19 -3.22 -1.62 -1.57
CA PRO A 19 -3.52 -0.50 -0.69
C PRO A 19 -3.25 0.80 -1.43
N LEU A 20 -4.07 1.83 -1.19
CA LEU A 20 -3.85 3.16 -1.76
C LEU A 20 -2.49 3.72 -1.34
N PRO A 21 -1.88 4.61 -2.14
CA PRO A 21 -0.72 5.38 -1.73
C PRO A 21 -0.95 6.11 -0.41
N PHE A 22 0.10 6.61 0.20
CA PHE A 22 -0.01 7.26 1.51
C PHE A 22 -0.57 8.69 1.43
N ASN A 23 -1.38 9.03 2.42
CA ASN A 23 -1.44 10.38 2.99
C ASN A 23 -0.59 10.42 4.27
N LEU A 24 -0.44 11.59 4.89
CA LEU A 24 0.40 11.72 6.08
C LEU A 24 -0.04 10.81 7.22
N VAL A 25 -1.33 10.78 7.56
CA VAL A 25 -1.86 9.98 8.68
C VAL A 25 -1.62 8.48 8.47
N LYS A 26 -1.85 7.98 7.25
CA LYS A 26 -1.59 6.58 6.92
C LYS A 26 -0.11 6.24 6.94
N LEU A 27 0.75 7.17 6.50
CA LEU A 27 2.20 6.99 6.56
C LEU A 27 2.70 6.98 8.02
N GLN A 28 2.21 7.87 8.87
CA GLN A 28 2.52 7.87 10.30
C GLN A 28 2.09 6.58 10.97
N SER A 29 0.87 6.09 10.71
CA SER A 29 0.36 4.83 11.23
C SER A 29 1.22 3.63 10.77
N TYR A 30 1.60 3.60 9.49
CA TYR A 30 2.48 2.57 8.94
C TYR A 30 3.86 2.59 9.62
N CYS A 31 4.49 3.75 9.72
CA CYS A 31 5.81 3.91 10.33
C CYS A 31 5.80 3.56 11.83
N SER A 32 4.73 3.90 12.54
CA SER A 32 4.55 3.51 13.94
C SER A 32 4.48 1.98 14.09
N SER A 33 3.67 1.32 13.26
CA SER A 33 3.47 -0.13 13.35
C SER A 33 4.69 -0.95 12.91
N HIS A 34 5.47 -0.46 11.93
CA HIS A 34 6.57 -1.23 11.34
C HIS A 34 7.94 -0.85 11.88
N PHE A 35 8.12 0.38 12.32
CA PHE A 35 9.43 0.92 12.73
C PHE A 35 9.42 1.51 14.15
N GLY A 36 8.27 1.60 14.81
CA GLY A 36 8.13 2.21 16.13
C GLY A 36 8.33 3.73 16.13
N TYR A 37 8.18 4.42 14.99
CA TYR A 37 8.35 5.86 14.91
C TYR A 37 7.10 6.58 15.41
N ASN A 38 7.31 7.66 16.19
CA ASN A 38 6.19 8.51 16.58
C ASN A 38 5.76 9.46 15.44
N PRO A 39 4.53 9.99 15.46
CA PRO A 39 4.04 10.87 14.41
C PRO A 39 4.86 12.13 14.15
N ALA A 40 5.45 12.74 15.20
CA ALA A 40 6.29 13.94 15.07
C ALA A 40 7.58 13.59 14.29
N ASP A 41 8.24 12.49 14.64
CA ASP A 41 9.42 12.01 13.92
C ASP A 41 9.13 11.79 12.43
N VAL A 42 7.98 11.16 12.10
CA VAL A 42 7.60 10.92 10.70
C VAL A 42 7.36 12.23 9.95
N MET A 43 6.80 13.24 10.63
CA MET A 43 6.65 14.59 10.07
C MET A 43 7.99 15.18 9.67
N ASP A 44 8.96 15.17 10.59
CA ASP A 44 10.30 15.73 10.37
C ASP A 44 11.05 14.96 9.27
N ILE A 45 10.99 13.63 9.29
CA ILE A 45 11.58 12.76 8.27
C ILE A 45 10.99 13.07 6.90
N THR A 46 9.68 13.17 6.78
CA THR A 46 9.02 13.45 5.49
C THR A 46 9.28 14.86 5.02
N GLN A 47 9.42 15.82 5.91
CA GLN A 47 9.84 17.19 5.57
C GLN A 47 11.25 17.21 4.99
N SER A 48 12.21 16.51 5.61
CA SER A 48 13.57 16.36 5.10
C SER A 48 13.59 15.66 3.72
N LEU A 49 12.85 14.55 3.57
CA LEU A 49 12.74 13.84 2.28
C LEU A 49 12.20 14.74 1.17
N ARG A 50 11.26 15.64 1.48
CA ARG A 50 10.69 16.57 0.52
C ARG A 50 11.63 17.76 0.24
N GLU A 51 12.10 18.44 1.29
CA GLU A 51 12.78 19.75 1.17
C GLU A 51 14.26 19.62 0.87
N THR A 52 14.94 18.68 1.52
CA THR A 52 16.39 18.47 1.36
C THR A 52 16.68 17.53 0.19
N HIS A 53 16.00 16.36 0.18
CA HIS A 53 16.31 15.30 -0.79
C HIS A 53 15.47 15.38 -2.05
N LYS A 54 14.39 16.17 -2.08
CA LYS A 54 13.42 16.25 -3.20
C LYS A 54 12.90 14.88 -3.62
N ALA A 55 12.85 13.94 -2.68
CA ALA A 55 12.60 12.52 -2.91
C ALA A 55 11.11 12.17 -2.98
N ILE A 56 10.26 12.94 -2.30
CA ILE A 56 8.81 12.72 -2.25
C ILE A 56 8.04 14.02 -2.56
N THR A 57 6.77 13.86 -2.91
CA THR A 57 5.81 14.95 -3.13
C THR A 57 5.43 15.64 -1.81
N TYR A 58 4.40 16.48 -1.81
CA TYR A 58 3.97 17.22 -0.63
C TYR A 58 3.65 16.30 0.55
N ASN A 59 4.42 16.42 1.63
CA ASN A 59 4.42 15.49 2.76
C ASN A 59 3.24 15.65 3.75
N ARG A 60 2.52 16.79 3.70
CA ARG A 60 1.35 17.04 4.57
C ARG A 60 0.01 16.78 3.87
N SER A 61 0.03 15.97 2.81
CA SER A 61 -1.18 15.63 2.09
C SER A 61 -2.16 14.80 2.93
N ASP A 62 -3.42 15.13 2.85
CA ASP A 62 -4.57 14.39 3.40
C ASP A 62 -5.17 13.41 2.39
N CYS A 63 -4.78 13.49 1.11
CA CYS A 63 -5.31 12.70 0.01
C CYS A 63 -4.48 11.42 -0.24
N GLN A 64 -5.15 10.36 -0.69
CA GLN A 64 -4.54 9.08 -1.08
C GLN A 64 -4.68 8.78 -2.57
N TYR A 65 -5.21 9.73 -3.35
CA TYR A 65 -5.47 9.57 -4.78
C TYR A 65 -4.50 10.38 -5.63
N LEU A 66 -4.40 9.97 -6.89
CA LEU A 66 -3.55 10.55 -7.92
C LEU A 66 -4.40 10.93 -9.13
N SER A 67 -3.97 11.92 -9.91
CA SER A 67 -4.65 12.34 -11.14
C SER A 67 -4.30 11.43 -12.32
N GLU A 68 -5.09 11.53 -13.37
CA GLU A 68 -4.78 10.94 -14.67
C GLU A 68 -3.46 11.47 -15.27
N GLU A 69 -3.08 12.69 -14.96
CA GLU A 69 -1.78 13.23 -15.34
C GLU A 69 -0.62 12.49 -14.66
N HIS A 70 -0.75 12.20 -13.34
CA HIS A 70 0.23 11.37 -12.63
C HIS A 70 0.32 9.95 -13.21
N PHE A 71 -0.78 9.39 -13.74
CA PHE A 71 -0.73 8.11 -14.43
C PHE A 71 0.08 8.19 -15.72
N LYS A 72 -0.11 9.24 -16.52
CA LYS A 72 0.67 9.45 -17.75
C LYS A 72 2.17 9.63 -17.49
N GLU A 73 2.53 10.23 -16.36
CA GLU A 73 3.92 10.42 -15.94
C GLU A 73 4.53 9.19 -15.24
N ALA A 74 3.71 8.23 -14.85
CA ALA A 74 4.11 7.06 -14.06
C ALA A 74 5.27 6.27 -14.67
N PRO A 75 5.35 6.00 -16.00
CA PRO A 75 6.48 5.26 -16.58
C PRO A 75 7.84 5.91 -16.25
N LYS A 76 7.92 7.24 -16.31
CA LYS A 76 9.13 8.00 -15.98
C LYS A 76 9.46 7.91 -14.49
N THR A 77 8.48 8.13 -13.64
CA THR A 77 8.64 8.06 -12.18
C THR A 77 9.04 6.66 -11.73
N LEU A 78 8.40 5.60 -12.26
CA LEU A 78 8.74 4.21 -11.95
C LEU A 78 10.17 3.85 -12.38
N ALA A 79 10.59 4.26 -13.58
CA ALA A 79 11.94 4.03 -14.05
C ALA A 79 12.98 4.65 -13.09
N GLN A 80 12.74 5.89 -12.63
CA GLN A 80 13.62 6.55 -11.67
C GLN A 80 13.60 5.88 -10.30
N VAL A 81 12.43 5.49 -9.80
CA VAL A 81 12.28 4.77 -8.53
C VAL A 81 13.07 3.47 -8.55
N VAL A 82 12.93 2.66 -9.61
CA VAL A 82 13.68 1.39 -9.79
C VAL A 82 15.19 1.64 -9.74
N GLN A 83 15.67 2.69 -10.39
CA GLN A 83 17.10 3.07 -10.34
C GLN A 83 17.54 3.49 -8.93
N ASN A 84 16.73 4.29 -8.24
CA ASN A 84 17.04 4.79 -6.90
C ASN A 84 17.16 3.65 -5.87
N ILE A 85 16.19 2.73 -5.88
CA ILE A 85 16.12 1.64 -4.89
C ILE A 85 16.85 0.36 -5.35
N LYS A 86 17.31 0.31 -6.60
CA LYS A 86 17.97 -0.84 -7.24
C LYS A 86 17.16 -2.14 -7.13
N PHE A 87 15.86 -2.00 -7.22
CA PHE A 87 14.91 -3.12 -7.16
C PHE A 87 13.74 -2.89 -8.11
N LYS A 88 13.40 -3.91 -8.90
CA LYS A 88 12.24 -3.93 -9.80
C LYS A 88 11.42 -5.19 -9.54
N PRO A 89 10.15 -5.08 -9.11
CA PRO A 89 9.24 -6.22 -9.08
C PRO A 89 9.11 -6.87 -10.46
N SER A 90 9.05 -8.21 -10.52
CA SER A 90 8.99 -8.94 -11.80
C SER A 90 7.74 -8.64 -12.62
N GLU A 91 6.62 -8.38 -11.94
CA GLU A 91 5.32 -8.11 -12.57
C GLU A 91 4.98 -6.61 -12.63
N LEU A 92 5.97 -5.71 -12.45
CA LEU A 92 5.76 -4.26 -12.52
C LEU A 92 5.39 -3.85 -13.94
N ASP A 93 4.17 -3.39 -14.12
CA ASP A 93 3.61 -2.96 -15.40
C ASP A 93 3.04 -1.54 -15.31
N PRO A 94 3.69 -0.54 -15.91
CA PRO A 94 3.24 0.86 -15.87
C PRO A 94 1.90 1.11 -16.59
N THR A 95 1.38 0.13 -17.32
CA THR A 95 0.07 0.23 -17.99
C THR A 95 -1.10 -0.14 -17.09
N ILE A 96 -0.84 -0.76 -15.92
CA ILE A 96 -1.88 -1.07 -14.94
C ILE A 96 -2.40 0.21 -14.32
N HIS A 97 -3.70 0.48 -14.55
CA HIS A 97 -4.41 1.61 -13.99
C HIS A 97 -5.17 1.18 -12.71
N SER A 98 -4.58 1.41 -11.55
CA SER A 98 -5.22 1.07 -10.28
C SER A 98 -6.29 2.11 -9.90
N LYS A 99 -7.12 1.77 -8.91
CA LYS A 99 -8.17 2.66 -8.40
C LYS A 99 -7.66 3.95 -7.75
N CYS A 100 -6.37 4.08 -7.50
CA CYS A 100 -5.79 5.30 -6.93
C CYS A 100 -5.79 6.47 -7.92
N PHE A 101 -5.78 6.18 -9.24
CA PHE A 101 -5.86 7.21 -10.27
C PHE A 101 -7.32 7.63 -10.47
N ASN A 102 -7.70 8.73 -9.84
CA ASN A 102 -9.09 9.19 -9.86
C ASN A 102 -9.18 10.68 -9.52
N ASP A 103 -9.33 11.51 -10.56
CA ASP A 103 -9.41 12.97 -10.42
C ASP A 103 -10.57 13.43 -9.52
N LYS A 104 -11.66 12.65 -9.45
CA LYS A 104 -12.84 13.01 -8.64
C LYS A 104 -12.58 12.93 -7.14
N ASN A 105 -11.57 12.16 -6.74
CA ASN A 105 -11.21 11.97 -5.32
C ASN A 105 -10.02 12.83 -4.89
N ILE A 106 -9.49 13.67 -5.78
CA ILE A 106 -8.45 14.64 -5.44
C ILE A 106 -9.10 15.89 -4.86
N THR A 107 -8.51 16.39 -3.78
CA THR A 107 -8.88 17.65 -3.14
C THR A 107 -7.88 18.74 -3.54
N ALA A 108 -7.38 19.52 -2.59
CA ALA A 108 -6.31 20.49 -2.83
C ALA A 108 -4.93 19.81 -3.04
N HIS A 109 -4.80 18.55 -2.60
CA HIS A 109 -3.55 17.79 -2.64
C HIS A 109 -3.79 16.39 -3.21
N PHE A 110 -2.72 15.75 -3.63
CA PHE A 110 -2.68 14.35 -4.06
C PHE A 110 -1.78 13.53 -3.12
N ALA A 111 -1.77 12.21 -3.29
CA ALA A 111 -1.05 11.29 -2.41
C ALA A 111 0.46 11.57 -2.33
N ILE A 112 1.07 11.14 -1.21
CA ILE A 112 2.52 11.17 -1.03
C ILE A 112 3.12 10.03 -1.86
N ILE A 113 3.87 10.41 -2.90
CA ILE A 113 4.53 9.48 -3.82
C ILE A 113 6.00 9.88 -4.03
N PRO A 114 6.87 8.97 -4.51
CA PRO A 114 8.22 9.35 -4.90
C PRO A 114 8.19 10.31 -6.09
N THR A 115 9.17 11.18 -6.17
CA THR A 115 9.39 12.04 -7.34
C THR A 115 10.19 11.31 -8.41
N ASN A 116 10.29 11.91 -9.59
CA ASN A 116 11.18 11.44 -10.67
C ASN A 116 12.62 11.96 -10.53
N ASN A 117 13.03 12.41 -9.34
CA ASN A 117 14.39 12.85 -9.06
C ASN A 117 15.30 11.67 -8.71
N LYS A 118 16.58 11.83 -9.04
CA LYS A 118 17.62 10.90 -8.58
C LYS A 118 17.80 11.06 -7.06
N VAL A 119 17.64 9.98 -6.32
CA VAL A 119 17.84 9.91 -4.87
C VAL A 119 18.99 8.95 -4.57
N ASP A 120 20.01 9.43 -3.88
CA ASP A 120 21.11 8.60 -3.40
C ASP A 120 20.77 8.08 -1.98
N LEU A 121 20.45 6.80 -1.87
CA LEU A 121 20.09 6.18 -0.59
C LEU A 121 21.21 6.24 0.45
N ASN A 122 22.47 6.40 0.03
CA ASN A 122 23.61 6.52 0.97
C ASN A 122 23.66 7.89 1.67
N LYS A 123 22.96 8.89 1.11
CA LYS A 123 22.83 10.22 1.71
C LYS A 123 21.65 10.35 2.66
N LEU A 124 20.79 9.33 2.70
CA LEU A 124 19.65 9.27 3.62
C LEU A 124 20.09 8.65 4.95
N THR A 125 19.58 9.19 6.04
CA THR A 125 19.63 8.49 7.33
C THR A 125 18.85 7.19 7.25
N GLU A 126 19.10 6.24 8.13
CA GLU A 126 18.36 4.96 8.14
C GLU A 126 16.83 5.17 8.29
N ARG A 127 16.43 6.16 9.08
CA ARG A 127 15.01 6.51 9.27
C ARG A 127 14.40 7.10 8.00
N GLU A 128 15.08 8.01 7.33
CA GLU A 128 14.64 8.57 6.04
C GLU A 128 14.54 7.50 4.96
N LYS A 129 15.52 6.60 4.91
CA LYS A 129 15.53 5.48 3.98
C LYS A 129 14.34 4.55 4.19
N ASN A 130 14.02 4.18 5.45
CA ASN A 130 12.86 3.35 5.77
C ASN A 130 11.55 3.98 5.30
N VAL A 131 11.36 5.28 5.55
CA VAL A 131 10.16 6.01 5.12
C VAL A 131 10.11 6.15 3.60
N TYR A 132 11.21 6.49 2.94
CA TYR A 132 11.29 6.59 1.49
C TYR A 132 10.96 5.25 0.81
N LEU A 133 11.54 4.14 1.28
CA LEU A 133 11.27 2.81 0.75
C LEU A 133 9.81 2.40 0.95
N ALA A 134 9.18 2.76 2.07
CA ALA A 134 7.75 2.53 2.29
C ALA A 134 6.90 3.28 1.26
N VAL A 135 7.20 4.56 1.00
CA VAL A 135 6.51 5.37 -0.02
C VAL A 135 6.69 4.77 -1.42
N CYS A 136 7.91 4.37 -1.78
CA CYS A 136 8.20 3.71 -3.06
C CYS A 136 7.41 2.40 -3.21
N LYS A 137 7.38 1.56 -2.16
CA LYS A 137 6.66 0.28 -2.14
C LYS A 137 5.17 0.48 -2.42
N TYR A 138 4.52 1.41 -1.75
CA TYR A 138 3.08 1.67 -1.92
C TYR A 138 2.76 2.29 -3.28
N TYR A 139 3.66 3.11 -3.82
CA TYR A 139 3.54 3.63 -5.17
C TYR A 139 3.68 2.52 -6.23
N MET A 140 4.73 1.71 -6.16
CA MET A 140 4.94 0.60 -7.10
C MET A 140 3.82 -0.43 -7.05
N ALA A 141 3.22 -0.67 -5.89
CA ALA A 141 2.08 -1.58 -5.74
C ALA A 141 0.89 -1.19 -6.62
N GLN A 142 0.77 0.09 -7.01
CA GLN A 142 -0.31 0.54 -7.90
C GLN A 142 -0.18 -0.01 -9.33
N PHE A 143 0.98 -0.52 -9.69
CA PHE A 143 1.35 -1.04 -11.01
C PHE A 143 1.66 -2.53 -10.99
N LEU A 144 1.14 -3.24 -9.99
CA LEU A 144 1.19 -4.69 -9.89
C LEU A 144 -0.19 -5.30 -10.14
N PRO A 145 -0.27 -6.56 -10.60
CA PRO A 145 -1.53 -7.29 -10.67
C PRO A 145 -2.23 -7.33 -9.32
N LYS A 146 -3.56 -7.47 -9.32
CA LYS A 146 -4.31 -7.63 -8.07
C LYS A 146 -3.94 -8.95 -7.39
N ALA A 147 -3.85 -8.94 -6.07
CA ALA A 147 -3.68 -10.16 -5.30
C ALA A 147 -4.93 -11.05 -5.42
N VAL A 148 -4.74 -12.35 -5.59
CA VAL A 148 -5.82 -13.34 -5.62
C VAL A 148 -5.84 -14.08 -4.29
N LYS A 149 -6.99 -14.04 -3.61
CA LYS A 149 -7.16 -14.66 -2.29
C LYS A 149 -8.37 -15.60 -2.29
N GLU A 150 -8.23 -16.75 -1.64
CA GLU A 150 -9.36 -17.61 -1.28
C GLU A 150 -9.80 -17.25 0.14
N LYS A 151 -11.04 -16.82 0.30
CA LYS A 151 -11.69 -16.60 1.59
C LYS A 151 -12.59 -17.78 1.90
N THR A 152 -12.38 -18.40 3.05
CA THR A 152 -13.21 -19.51 3.55
C THR A 152 -13.97 -19.04 4.77
N LYS A 153 -15.29 -19.27 4.77
CA LYS A 153 -16.16 -19.13 5.95
C LYS A 153 -16.62 -20.52 6.35
N MET A 154 -16.38 -20.90 7.59
CA MET A 154 -16.89 -22.13 8.18
C MET A 154 -17.92 -21.75 9.24
N THR A 155 -19.11 -22.35 9.14
CA THR A 155 -20.19 -22.20 10.10
C THR A 155 -20.47 -23.56 10.73
N ILE A 156 -20.51 -23.65 12.05
CA ILE A 156 -20.75 -24.87 12.82
C ILE A 156 -21.94 -24.61 13.75
N GLU A 157 -22.97 -25.44 13.64
CA GLU A 157 -24.14 -25.44 14.53
C GLU A 157 -23.95 -26.46 15.63
N LEU A 158 -24.23 -26.06 16.87
CA LEU A 158 -24.10 -26.86 18.08
C LEU A 158 -25.44 -26.95 18.82
N GLY A 159 -26.08 -28.10 18.74
CA GLY A 159 -27.30 -28.41 19.51
C GLY A 159 -28.47 -27.46 19.21
N GLY A 160 -28.51 -26.82 18.04
CA GLY A 160 -29.55 -25.87 17.63
C GLY A 160 -29.54 -24.52 18.38
N GLU A 161 -28.66 -24.33 19.37
CA GLU A 161 -28.64 -23.12 20.21
C GLU A 161 -27.49 -22.18 19.91
N TYR A 162 -26.35 -22.71 19.40
CA TYR A 162 -25.14 -21.95 19.19
C TYR A 162 -24.63 -22.09 17.77
N THR A 163 -24.19 -20.96 17.20
CA THR A 163 -23.52 -20.91 15.90
C THR A 163 -22.10 -20.38 16.07
N LEU A 164 -21.11 -21.18 15.73
CA LEU A 164 -19.70 -20.76 15.66
C LEU A 164 -19.37 -20.42 14.23
N VAL A 165 -18.65 -19.30 14.02
CA VAL A 165 -18.20 -18.87 12.69
C VAL A 165 -16.70 -18.67 12.74
N ALA A 166 -15.99 -19.30 11.81
CA ALA A 166 -14.56 -19.13 11.61
C ALA A 166 -14.28 -18.60 10.20
N TYR A 167 -13.26 -17.75 10.07
CA TYR A 167 -12.83 -17.21 8.81
C TYR A 167 -11.35 -17.55 8.56
N SER A 168 -11.02 -17.89 7.33
CA SER A 168 -9.66 -18.09 6.88
C SER A 168 -9.45 -17.37 5.56
N THR A 169 -8.22 -16.89 5.33
CA THR A 169 -7.84 -16.29 4.05
C THR A 169 -6.49 -16.85 3.63
N VAL A 170 -6.43 -17.40 2.42
CA VAL A 170 -5.22 -17.92 1.80
C VAL A 170 -4.88 -17.06 0.60
N VAL A 171 -3.63 -16.61 0.50
CA VAL A 171 -3.13 -15.89 -0.68
C VAL A 171 -2.77 -16.92 -1.75
N LEU A 172 -3.50 -16.92 -2.85
CA LEU A 172 -3.26 -17.81 -3.99
C LEU A 172 -2.23 -17.22 -4.95
N LYS A 173 -2.30 -15.89 -5.17
CA LYS A 173 -1.34 -15.12 -5.96
C LYS A 173 -1.08 -13.79 -5.27
N LYS A 174 0.21 -13.45 -5.11
CA LYS A 174 0.61 -12.12 -4.64
C LYS A 174 0.37 -11.10 -5.75
N GLY A 175 -0.03 -9.89 -5.38
CA GLY A 175 -0.10 -8.76 -6.27
C GLY A 175 1.11 -7.87 -6.11
#